data_7e69996e9d3edd7b52398bfa15f16c93
#
_entry.id   7e69996e9d3edd7b52398bfa15f16c93
#
_cell.length_a   1.000
_cell.length_b   1.000
_cell.length_c   1.000
_cell.angle_alpha   90.00
_cell.angle_beta   90.00
_cell.angle_gamma   90.00
#
_symmetry.space_group_name_H-M   'P 1'
#
loop_
_entity.id
_entity.type
_entity.pdbx_description
1 polymer ?
#
loop_
_entity_poly.entity_id
_entity_poly.type
_entity_poly.pdbx_seq_one_letter_code
_entity_poly.pdbx_strand_id
1 'polypeptide(L)'
;MRRRDFARATSGAMFIAAALCTTAMADDVKRVSANGTELAYVEAGQGEPVIFVHGGLQDHRMWAAHLPKFAERYRAIAYSRRNHFPNDASPDGLPDGAADTHGEDLAAFVRALGLSKVRIVAHSSGAHAALFFATRHPDMLVSLALNEPPATGLLAGQPGVADTLKEWGSKQVPAREAAKAGDTQRAIPLFVDVVGGPGAYERRSDADKKMNSDNVASFQADATTKLPRPVFTCEMAKA
;
A
#
# COMPACT_ATOMS: atom_id res chain seq x y z
N MET A 1 -85.77 -5.79 4.04
CA MET A 1 -84.60 -5.71 4.95
C MET A 1 -83.45 -6.47 4.32
N ARG A 2 -82.46 -5.79 3.72
CA ARG A 2 -81.25 -6.40 3.15
C ARG A 2 -80.04 -5.83 3.93
N ARG A 3 -79.31 -6.71 4.61
CA ARG A 3 -78.07 -6.35 5.30
C ARG A 3 -76.97 -6.19 4.27
N ARG A 4 -76.21 -5.11 4.34
CA ARG A 4 -75.02 -4.86 3.56
C ARG A 4 -73.79 -5.24 4.38
N ASP A 5 -73.11 -6.27 3.94
CA ASP A 5 -71.81 -6.68 4.53
C ASP A 5 -70.67 -5.74 4.04
N PHE A 6 -70.02 -5.11 5.01
CA PHE A 6 -68.82 -4.30 4.75
C PHE A 6 -67.58 -5.21 4.83
N ALA A 7 -66.98 -5.43 3.67
CA ALA A 7 -65.66 -6.06 3.62
C ALA A 7 -64.62 -5.09 4.12
N ARG A 8 -63.91 -5.44 5.18
CA ARG A 8 -62.71 -4.71 5.66
C ARG A 8 -61.51 -5.13 4.81
N ALA A 9 -60.94 -4.19 4.04
CA ALA A 9 -59.66 -4.35 3.39
C ALA A 9 -58.56 -4.12 4.41
N THR A 10 -57.78 -5.15 4.73
CA THR A 10 -56.57 -5.06 5.52
C THR A 10 -55.43 -4.67 4.60
N SER A 11 -55.00 -3.41 4.69
CA SER A 11 -53.76 -2.94 4.04
C SER A 11 -52.55 -3.53 4.76
N GLY A 12 -51.91 -4.50 4.15
CA GLY A 12 -50.62 -5.02 4.60
C GLY A 12 -49.52 -3.99 4.31
N ALA A 13 -49.00 -3.34 5.32
CA ALA A 13 -47.82 -2.53 5.22
C ALA A 13 -46.59 -3.44 5.03
N MET A 14 -46.03 -3.42 3.83
CA MET A 14 -44.77 -4.09 3.51
C MET A 14 -43.62 -3.26 4.09
N PHE A 15 -43.11 -3.66 5.25
CA PHE A 15 -41.87 -3.10 5.80
C PHE A 15 -40.70 -3.58 4.94
N ILE A 16 -40.20 -2.70 4.09
CA ILE A 16 -38.88 -2.87 3.48
C ILE A 16 -37.86 -2.61 4.58
N ALA A 17 -37.34 -3.69 5.16
CA ALA A 17 -36.16 -3.60 6.03
C ALA A 17 -34.97 -3.14 5.16
N ALA A 18 -34.68 -1.84 5.17
CA ALA A 18 -33.42 -1.34 4.71
C ALA A 18 -32.35 -1.94 5.64
N ALA A 19 -31.66 -2.96 5.13
CA ALA A 19 -30.46 -3.47 5.78
C ALA A 19 -29.45 -2.31 5.80
N LEU A 20 -29.35 -1.65 6.95
CA LEU A 20 -28.21 -0.81 7.28
C LEU A 20 -26.99 -1.73 7.27
N CYS A 21 -26.32 -1.81 6.11
CA CYS A 21 -25.00 -2.39 6.02
C CYS A 21 -24.08 -1.44 6.80
N THR A 22 -24.03 -1.63 8.12
CA THR A 22 -22.98 -1.05 8.94
C THR A 22 -21.69 -1.65 8.38
N THR A 23 -20.97 -0.88 7.59
CA THR A 23 -19.62 -1.19 7.17
C THR A 23 -18.81 -1.37 8.45
N ALA A 24 -18.63 -2.63 8.86
CA ALA A 24 -17.62 -2.99 9.85
C ALA A 24 -16.29 -2.56 9.24
N MET A 25 -15.78 -1.45 9.76
CA MET A 25 -14.55 -0.86 9.30
C MET A 25 -13.39 -1.68 9.84
N ALA A 26 -12.59 -2.20 8.96
CA ALA A 26 -11.12 -2.29 8.97
C ALA A 26 -10.40 -2.90 10.21
N ASP A 27 -11.06 -3.49 11.19
CA ASP A 27 -10.39 -4.20 12.29
C ASP A 27 -10.18 -5.70 11.99
N ASP A 28 -10.79 -6.23 10.92
CA ASP A 28 -10.62 -7.64 10.54
C ASP A 28 -9.45 -7.79 9.56
N VAL A 29 -8.25 -7.92 10.10
CA VAL A 29 -7.05 -8.19 9.32
C VAL A 29 -7.10 -9.63 8.81
N LYS A 30 -7.26 -9.77 7.51
CA LYS A 30 -7.22 -11.02 6.78
C LYS A 30 -5.80 -11.35 6.34
N ARG A 31 -5.54 -12.60 6.02
CA ARG A 31 -4.24 -13.07 5.53
C ARG A 31 -4.40 -13.96 4.31
N VAL A 32 -3.43 -13.91 3.41
CA VAL A 32 -3.37 -14.77 2.24
C VAL A 32 -1.94 -15.14 1.93
N SER A 33 -1.71 -16.41 1.58
CA SER A 33 -0.41 -16.88 1.12
C SER A 33 -0.18 -16.48 -0.34
N ALA A 34 0.89 -15.74 -0.60
CA ALA A 34 1.26 -15.25 -1.93
C ALA A 34 2.78 -15.21 -2.08
N ASN A 35 3.31 -15.73 -3.19
CA ASN A 35 4.74 -15.71 -3.53
C ASN A 35 5.67 -16.15 -2.36
N GLY A 36 5.31 -17.25 -1.69
CA GLY A 36 6.10 -17.83 -0.59
C GLY A 36 6.09 -17.04 0.72
N THR A 37 5.21 -16.06 0.87
CA THR A 37 5.01 -15.31 2.12
C THR A 37 3.52 -15.19 2.44
N GLU A 38 3.20 -14.85 3.68
CA GLU A 38 1.85 -14.51 4.09
C GLU A 38 1.68 -13.01 4.11
N LEU A 39 0.65 -12.50 3.43
CA LEU A 39 0.38 -11.07 3.31
C LEU A 39 -0.94 -10.72 4.01
N ALA A 40 -0.86 -9.82 4.98
CA ALA A 40 -2.00 -9.28 5.69
C ALA A 40 -2.68 -8.19 4.87
N TYR A 41 -3.99 -8.13 4.92
CA TYR A 41 -4.79 -7.10 4.25
C TYR A 41 -6.10 -6.82 4.98
N VAL A 42 -6.66 -5.66 4.69
CA VAL A 42 -8.02 -5.26 5.06
C VAL A 42 -8.78 -4.92 3.80
N GLU A 43 -10.10 -5.13 3.82
CA GLU A 43 -10.94 -4.77 2.69
C GLU A 43 -12.31 -4.25 3.13
N ALA A 44 -12.89 -3.42 2.29
CA ALA A 44 -14.24 -2.88 2.49
C ALA A 44 -14.92 -2.67 1.14
N GLY A 45 -16.27 -2.70 1.14
CA GLY A 45 -17.07 -2.51 -0.05
C GLY A 45 -17.14 -3.74 -0.96
N GLN A 46 -17.71 -3.55 -2.14
CA GLN A 46 -17.94 -4.59 -3.16
C GLN A 46 -17.79 -3.98 -4.55
N GLY A 47 -17.69 -4.83 -5.57
CA GLY A 47 -17.57 -4.40 -6.97
C GLY A 47 -16.15 -4.53 -7.52
N GLU A 48 -15.76 -3.62 -8.44
CA GLU A 48 -14.43 -3.65 -9.05
C GLU A 48 -13.32 -3.48 -8.01
N PRO A 49 -12.26 -4.31 -8.04
CA PRO A 49 -11.20 -4.25 -7.04
C PRO A 49 -10.26 -3.06 -7.24
N VAL A 50 -9.99 -2.34 -6.15
CA VAL A 50 -8.95 -1.32 -6.06
C VAL A 50 -7.95 -1.75 -4.98
N ILE A 51 -6.70 -1.97 -5.37
CA ILE A 51 -5.61 -2.35 -4.46
C ILE A 51 -4.83 -1.10 -4.07
N PHE A 52 -4.67 -0.91 -2.76
CA PHE A 52 -3.88 0.18 -2.17
C PHE A 52 -2.53 -0.35 -1.70
N VAL A 53 -1.44 0.25 -2.19
CA VAL A 53 -0.06 -0.17 -1.93
C VAL A 53 0.68 0.94 -1.19
N HIS A 54 1.09 0.68 0.03
CA HIS A 54 1.75 1.66 0.92
C HIS A 54 3.22 1.88 0.59
N GLY A 55 3.81 2.96 1.11
CA GLY A 55 5.23 3.31 1.01
C GLY A 55 6.11 2.67 2.08
N GLY A 56 7.36 3.13 2.16
CA GLY A 56 8.32 2.72 3.19
C GLY A 56 7.93 3.22 4.59
N LEU A 57 8.32 2.49 5.65
CA LEU A 57 7.93 2.75 7.04
C LEU A 57 6.40 2.84 7.26
N GLN A 58 5.61 2.23 6.38
CA GLN A 58 4.15 2.24 6.40
C GLN A 58 3.61 0.81 6.20
N ASP A 59 2.29 0.64 6.36
CA ASP A 59 1.56 -0.59 6.11
C ASP A 59 0.11 -0.28 5.67
N HIS A 60 -0.77 -1.30 5.63
CA HIS A 60 -2.17 -1.13 5.23
C HIS A 60 -2.90 0.01 5.97
N ARG A 61 -2.51 0.32 7.22
CA ARG A 61 -3.12 1.38 8.04
C ARG A 61 -3.00 2.78 7.44
N MET A 62 -2.00 3.02 6.58
CA MET A 62 -1.86 4.28 5.83
C MET A 62 -3.14 4.63 5.07
N TRP A 63 -3.88 3.63 4.62
CA TRP A 63 -5.05 3.80 3.77
C TRP A 63 -6.38 3.83 4.54
N ALA A 64 -6.35 3.70 5.88
CA ALA A 64 -7.55 3.60 6.71
C ALA A 64 -8.57 4.73 6.47
N ALA A 65 -8.09 5.97 6.29
CA ALA A 65 -8.97 7.12 6.02
C ALA A 65 -9.56 7.13 4.59
N HIS A 66 -8.96 6.38 3.65
CA HIS A 66 -9.38 6.35 2.25
C HIS A 66 -10.35 5.21 1.96
N LEU A 67 -10.15 4.06 2.61
CA LEU A 67 -10.94 2.85 2.36
C LEU A 67 -12.46 3.07 2.39
N PRO A 68 -13.04 3.78 3.39
CA PRO A 68 -14.49 3.99 3.46
C PRO A 68 -15.06 4.67 2.23
N LYS A 69 -14.35 5.68 1.74
CA LYS A 69 -14.78 6.46 0.58
C LYS A 69 -14.75 5.66 -0.71
N PHE A 70 -13.70 4.85 -0.88
CA PHE A 70 -13.62 3.94 -2.02
C PHE A 70 -14.62 2.79 -1.91
N ALA A 71 -14.92 2.31 -0.72
CA ALA A 71 -15.86 1.24 -0.44
C ALA A 71 -17.32 1.56 -0.85
N GLU A 72 -17.65 2.83 -1.04
CA GLU A 72 -18.95 3.24 -1.57
C GLU A 72 -19.20 2.72 -3.00
N ARG A 73 -18.13 2.45 -3.78
CA ARG A 73 -18.21 2.12 -5.22
C ARG A 73 -17.35 0.95 -5.65
N TYR A 74 -16.38 0.55 -4.85
CA TYR A 74 -15.35 -0.42 -5.19
C TYR A 74 -15.17 -1.44 -4.06
N ARG A 75 -14.61 -2.60 -4.38
CA ARG A 75 -13.98 -3.47 -3.39
C ARG A 75 -12.59 -2.89 -3.11
N ALA A 76 -12.48 -2.08 -2.08
CA ALA A 76 -11.25 -1.40 -1.67
C ALA A 76 -10.42 -2.32 -0.79
N ILE A 77 -9.19 -2.62 -1.18
CA ILE A 77 -8.30 -3.59 -0.52
C ILE A 77 -6.96 -2.90 -0.23
N ALA A 78 -6.56 -2.81 1.04
CA ALA A 78 -5.24 -2.33 1.43
C ALA A 78 -4.45 -3.48 2.05
N TYR A 79 -3.29 -3.81 1.48
CA TYR A 79 -2.44 -4.87 2.02
C TYR A 79 -1.12 -4.33 2.56
N SER A 80 -0.54 -5.07 3.49
CA SER A 80 0.81 -4.85 3.97
C SER A 80 1.77 -5.63 3.10
N ARG A 81 2.77 -4.94 2.50
CA ARG A 81 3.81 -5.57 1.70
C ARG A 81 4.66 -6.50 2.57
N ARG A 82 5.38 -7.42 1.96
CA ARG A 82 6.35 -8.32 2.62
C ARG A 82 7.22 -7.53 3.61
N ASN A 83 7.48 -8.10 4.80
CA ASN A 83 8.29 -7.51 5.86
C ASN A 83 7.73 -6.20 6.47
N HIS A 84 6.45 -5.92 6.27
CA HIS A 84 5.76 -4.80 6.90
C HIS A 84 4.65 -5.29 7.83
N PHE A 85 4.47 -4.58 8.95
CA PHE A 85 3.46 -4.91 9.96
C PHE A 85 2.07 -5.12 9.31
N PRO A 86 1.28 -6.12 9.73
CA PRO A 86 1.55 -7.12 10.77
C PRO A 86 2.11 -8.45 10.20
N ASN A 87 2.77 -8.42 9.05
CA ASN A 87 3.43 -9.61 8.50
C ASN A 87 4.69 -9.93 9.31
N ASP A 88 4.99 -11.21 9.43
CA ASP A 88 6.26 -11.65 9.99
C ASP A 88 7.42 -11.24 9.06
N ALA A 89 8.57 -10.99 9.65
CA ALA A 89 9.77 -10.76 8.87
C ALA A 89 10.12 -12.02 8.07
N SER A 90 10.28 -11.86 6.76
CA SER A 90 10.68 -12.96 5.90
C SER A 90 12.13 -13.36 6.19
N PRO A 91 12.46 -14.67 6.21
CA PRO A 91 13.82 -15.16 6.43
C PRO A 91 14.84 -14.66 5.40
N ASP A 92 14.39 -14.28 4.21
CA ASP A 92 15.24 -13.75 3.14
C ASP A 92 15.71 -12.31 3.37
N GLY A 93 15.16 -11.61 4.40
CA GLY A 93 15.53 -10.24 4.73
C GLY A 93 15.34 -9.25 3.58
N LEU A 94 14.36 -9.48 2.70
CA LEU A 94 14.14 -8.67 1.51
C LEU A 94 13.94 -7.19 1.87
N PRO A 95 14.75 -6.27 1.31
CA PRO A 95 14.66 -4.85 1.62
C PRO A 95 13.43 -4.20 0.98
N ASP A 96 12.98 -3.08 1.54
CA ASP A 96 11.90 -2.25 1.00
C ASP A 96 12.17 -1.80 -0.46
N GLY A 97 13.42 -1.60 -0.80
CA GLY A 97 13.85 -1.20 -2.14
C GLY A 97 13.85 -2.30 -3.20
N ALA A 98 13.51 -3.55 -2.88
CA ALA A 98 13.38 -4.64 -3.85
C ALA A 98 12.05 -4.54 -4.62
N ALA A 99 11.88 -3.45 -5.36
CA ALA A 99 10.61 -3.08 -5.98
C ALA A 99 10.10 -4.11 -7.00
N ASP A 100 10.99 -4.79 -7.69
CA ASP A 100 10.66 -5.84 -8.66
C ASP A 100 10.07 -7.09 -7.98
N THR A 101 10.62 -7.52 -6.84
CA THR A 101 10.07 -8.62 -6.04
C THR A 101 8.74 -8.23 -5.41
N HIS A 102 8.61 -7.01 -4.88
CA HIS A 102 7.34 -6.51 -4.38
C HIS A 102 6.28 -6.39 -5.48
N GLY A 103 6.68 -6.17 -6.74
CA GLY A 103 5.79 -6.23 -7.91
C GLY A 103 5.26 -7.65 -8.17
N GLU A 104 6.12 -8.68 -8.04
CA GLU A 104 5.70 -10.09 -8.14
C GLU A 104 4.82 -10.51 -6.95
N ASP A 105 5.12 -10.04 -5.74
CA ASP A 105 4.25 -10.25 -4.58
C ASP A 105 2.85 -9.69 -4.81
N LEU A 106 2.77 -8.47 -5.39
CA LEU A 106 1.49 -7.86 -5.74
C LEU A 106 0.72 -8.69 -6.77
N ALA A 107 1.38 -9.22 -7.79
CA ALA A 107 0.76 -10.08 -8.79
C ALA A 107 0.27 -11.39 -8.17
N ALA A 108 1.07 -12.00 -7.31
CA ALA A 108 0.69 -13.21 -6.58
C ALA A 108 -0.47 -12.95 -5.60
N PHE A 109 -0.47 -11.81 -4.91
CA PHE A 109 -1.55 -11.36 -4.03
C PHE A 109 -2.87 -11.22 -4.78
N VAL A 110 -2.87 -10.54 -5.93
CA VAL A 110 -4.06 -10.39 -6.79
C VAL A 110 -4.62 -11.75 -7.20
N ARG A 111 -3.74 -12.68 -7.64
CA ARG A 111 -4.16 -14.06 -8.00
C ARG A 111 -4.70 -14.84 -6.82
N ALA A 112 -4.06 -14.74 -5.66
CA ALA A 112 -4.46 -15.44 -4.44
C ALA A 112 -5.85 -15.00 -3.93
N LEU A 113 -6.25 -13.76 -4.21
CA LEU A 113 -7.61 -13.25 -3.95
C LEU A 113 -8.63 -13.65 -5.03
N GLY A 114 -8.23 -14.45 -6.04
CA GLY A 114 -9.09 -14.85 -7.16
C GLY A 114 -9.44 -13.68 -8.10
N LEU A 115 -8.61 -12.63 -8.13
CA LEU A 115 -8.82 -11.46 -8.97
C LEU A 115 -8.07 -11.62 -10.30
N SER A 116 -8.68 -11.18 -11.40
CA SER A 116 -8.07 -11.22 -12.73
C SER A 116 -7.55 -9.85 -13.17
N LYS A 117 -8.28 -8.79 -12.83
CA LYS A 117 -7.92 -7.40 -13.17
C LYS A 117 -8.18 -6.47 -11.99
N VAL A 118 -7.27 -5.54 -11.77
CA VAL A 118 -7.34 -4.61 -10.63
C VAL A 118 -7.01 -3.18 -11.04
N ARG A 119 -7.54 -2.22 -10.29
CA ARG A 119 -7.05 -0.84 -10.23
C ARG A 119 -6.05 -0.76 -9.10
N ILE A 120 -4.98 0.02 -9.27
CA ILE A 120 -3.94 0.17 -8.26
C ILE A 120 -3.80 1.65 -7.89
N VAL A 121 -3.76 1.93 -6.59
CA VAL A 121 -3.38 3.22 -6.01
C VAL A 121 -2.16 2.96 -5.13
N ALA A 122 -1.04 3.59 -5.44
CA ALA A 122 0.21 3.27 -4.79
C ALA A 122 1.03 4.52 -4.42
N HIS A 123 1.76 4.43 -3.30
CA HIS A 123 2.58 5.53 -2.77
C HIS A 123 4.04 5.11 -2.62
N SER A 124 4.96 6.02 -2.98
CA SER A 124 6.41 5.94 -2.71
C SER A 124 7.03 4.61 -3.19
N SER A 125 7.72 3.86 -2.32
CA SER A 125 8.29 2.54 -2.67
C SER A 125 7.24 1.53 -3.14
N GLY A 126 6.01 1.60 -2.63
CA GLY A 126 4.88 0.83 -3.17
C GLY A 126 4.49 1.23 -4.59
N ALA A 127 4.60 2.53 -4.91
CA ALA A 127 4.39 3.00 -6.28
C ALA A 127 5.50 2.51 -7.23
N HIS A 128 6.74 2.38 -6.74
CA HIS A 128 7.83 1.77 -7.50
C HIS A 128 7.55 0.28 -7.79
N ALA A 129 7.09 -0.47 -6.79
CA ALA A 129 6.66 -1.87 -6.98
C ALA A 129 5.51 -1.99 -7.98
N ALA A 130 4.53 -1.08 -7.92
CA ALA A 130 3.40 -1.06 -8.84
C ALA A 130 3.82 -0.77 -10.30
N LEU A 131 4.90 -0.03 -10.54
CA LEU A 131 5.49 0.13 -11.88
C LEU A 131 6.03 -1.19 -12.42
N PHE A 132 6.76 -1.97 -11.62
CA PHE A 132 7.24 -3.31 -12.04
C PHE A 132 6.06 -4.27 -12.28
N PHE A 133 5.04 -4.25 -11.43
CA PHE A 133 3.81 -5.00 -11.66
C PHE A 133 3.18 -4.63 -13.00
N ALA A 134 3.01 -3.34 -13.28
CA ALA A 134 2.34 -2.87 -14.50
C ALA A 134 3.05 -3.31 -15.78
N THR A 135 4.38 -3.35 -15.79
CA THR A 135 5.16 -3.78 -16.95
C THR A 135 5.21 -5.30 -17.13
N ARG A 136 5.20 -6.06 -16.04
CA ARG A 136 5.29 -7.51 -16.08
C ARG A 136 3.94 -8.21 -16.20
N HIS A 137 2.88 -7.56 -15.74
CA HIS A 137 1.51 -8.11 -15.69
C HIS A 137 0.47 -7.11 -16.24
N PRO A 138 0.66 -6.54 -17.44
CA PRO A 138 -0.24 -5.52 -18.00
C PRO A 138 -1.67 -6.02 -18.19
N ASP A 139 -1.84 -7.32 -18.42
CA ASP A 139 -3.14 -7.99 -18.55
C ASP A 139 -3.95 -7.99 -17.25
N MET A 140 -3.30 -7.86 -16.10
CA MET A 140 -3.93 -7.77 -14.78
C MET A 140 -4.28 -6.34 -14.37
N LEU A 141 -3.89 -5.32 -15.14
CA LEU A 141 -4.06 -3.92 -14.78
C LEU A 141 -5.23 -3.27 -15.55
N VAL A 142 -6.11 -2.59 -14.82
CA VAL A 142 -7.16 -1.72 -15.37
C VAL A 142 -6.69 -0.27 -15.39
N SER A 143 -6.13 0.20 -14.26
CA SER A 143 -5.62 1.56 -14.14
C SER A 143 -4.61 1.66 -12.99
N LEU A 144 -3.71 2.64 -13.08
CA LEU A 144 -2.63 2.87 -12.15
C LEU A 144 -2.61 4.34 -11.73
N ALA A 145 -2.72 4.61 -10.43
CA ALA A 145 -2.53 5.93 -9.84
C ALA A 145 -1.32 5.88 -8.91
N LEU A 146 -0.30 6.69 -9.20
CA LEU A 146 0.96 6.70 -8.48
C LEU A 146 1.19 8.04 -7.79
N ASN A 147 1.59 7.97 -6.53
CA ASN A 147 2.06 9.13 -5.78
C ASN A 147 3.54 8.95 -5.45
N GLU A 148 4.37 9.84 -5.98
CA GLU A 148 5.82 9.98 -5.72
C GLU A 148 6.64 8.68 -5.85
N PRO A 149 6.55 7.92 -6.95
CA PRO A 149 7.39 6.73 -7.15
C PRO A 149 8.87 7.13 -7.22
N PRO A 150 9.78 6.47 -6.47
CA PRO A 150 11.22 6.74 -6.56
C PRO A 150 11.86 6.15 -7.83
N ALA A 151 11.22 6.33 -8.98
CA ALA A 151 11.63 5.80 -10.28
C ALA A 151 12.72 6.67 -10.93
N THR A 152 13.82 6.88 -10.21
CA THR A 152 14.92 7.79 -10.61
C THR A 152 15.60 7.39 -11.92
N GLY A 153 15.49 6.13 -12.33
CA GLY A 153 16.00 5.66 -13.63
C GLY A 153 15.32 6.30 -14.83
N LEU A 154 14.07 6.81 -14.68
CA LEU A 154 13.40 7.59 -15.73
C LEU A 154 14.07 8.93 -16.00
N LEU A 155 14.90 9.41 -15.09
CA LEU A 155 15.63 10.68 -15.21
C LEU A 155 17.04 10.48 -15.77
N ALA A 156 17.45 9.24 -16.07
CA ALA A 156 18.80 8.94 -16.57
C ALA A 156 19.13 9.74 -17.83
N GLY A 157 20.33 10.32 -17.87
CA GLY A 157 20.82 11.12 -19.01
C GLY A 157 20.30 12.57 -19.05
N GLN A 158 19.41 12.99 -18.14
CA GLN A 158 18.99 14.39 -18.08
C GLN A 158 20.08 15.26 -17.43
N PRO A 159 20.35 16.47 -17.96
CA PRO A 159 21.33 17.38 -17.38
C PRO A 159 21.06 17.72 -15.91
N GLY A 160 22.08 17.67 -15.06
CA GLY A 160 22.00 18.03 -13.63
C GLY A 160 21.38 16.95 -12.73
N VAL A 161 20.77 15.90 -13.28
CA VAL A 161 20.11 14.85 -12.49
C VAL A 161 21.11 14.05 -11.65
N ALA A 162 22.30 13.74 -12.19
CA ALA A 162 23.29 12.98 -11.45
C ALA A 162 23.70 13.68 -10.15
N ASP A 163 23.93 14.99 -10.19
CA ASP A 163 24.27 15.78 -9.01
C ASP A 163 23.12 15.87 -8.02
N THR A 164 21.89 16.06 -8.50
CA THR A 164 20.69 16.08 -7.67
C THR A 164 20.49 14.74 -6.94
N LEU A 165 20.66 13.61 -7.65
CA LEU A 165 20.53 12.28 -7.05
C LEU A 165 21.66 11.98 -6.05
N LYS A 166 22.87 12.46 -6.32
CA LYS A 166 24.01 12.36 -5.39
C LYS A 166 23.74 13.17 -4.12
N GLU A 167 23.26 14.40 -4.25
CA GLU A 167 22.86 15.23 -3.10
C GLU A 167 21.74 14.57 -2.30
N TRP A 168 20.70 14.09 -2.97
CA TRP A 168 19.59 13.36 -2.33
C TRP A 168 20.08 12.12 -1.59
N GLY A 169 20.96 11.34 -2.21
CA GLY A 169 21.57 10.16 -1.58
C GLY A 169 22.37 10.53 -0.34
N SER A 170 23.15 11.61 -0.38
CA SER A 170 23.95 12.07 0.77
C SER A 170 23.10 12.48 1.96
N LYS A 171 21.94 13.10 1.73
CA LYS A 171 20.98 13.46 2.80
C LYS A 171 20.41 12.23 3.53
N GLN A 172 20.36 11.07 2.88
CA GLN A 172 19.86 9.84 3.49
C GLN A 172 20.91 9.09 4.32
N VAL A 173 22.20 9.41 4.16
CA VAL A 173 23.30 8.69 4.84
C VAL A 173 23.11 8.64 6.35
N PRO A 174 22.82 9.76 7.08
CA PRO A 174 22.68 9.72 8.53
C PRO A 174 21.57 8.77 9.02
N ALA A 175 20.44 8.74 8.31
CA ALA A 175 19.33 7.84 8.63
C ALA A 175 19.71 6.37 8.42
N ARG A 176 20.42 6.06 7.32
CA ARG A 176 20.88 4.70 7.00
C ARG A 176 21.93 4.20 7.98
N GLU A 177 22.89 5.05 8.35
CA GLU A 177 23.92 4.67 9.34
C GLU A 177 23.30 4.42 10.73
N ALA A 178 22.33 5.24 11.15
CA ALA A 178 21.56 4.99 12.38
C ALA A 178 20.79 3.65 12.30
N ALA A 179 20.13 3.37 11.16
CA ALA A 179 19.41 2.10 10.95
C ALA A 179 20.36 0.89 10.99
N LYS A 180 21.55 0.97 10.36
CA LYS A 180 22.58 -0.08 10.41
C LYS A 180 23.07 -0.34 11.83
N ALA A 181 23.20 0.72 12.63
CA ALA A 181 23.61 0.62 14.02
C ALA A 181 22.51 0.11 14.96
N GLY A 182 21.27 -0.11 14.45
CA GLY A 182 20.11 -0.49 15.25
C GLY A 182 19.50 0.67 16.04
N ASP A 183 19.97 1.90 15.83
CA ASP A 183 19.44 3.11 16.46
C ASP A 183 18.17 3.58 15.74
N THR A 184 17.09 2.85 15.98
CA THR A 184 15.79 3.09 15.34
C THR A 184 15.16 4.41 15.77
N GLN A 185 15.41 4.84 17.00
CA GLN A 185 14.92 6.09 17.56
C GLN A 185 15.46 7.31 16.80
N ARG A 186 16.68 7.18 16.28
CA ARG A 186 17.34 8.22 15.48
C ARG A 186 17.07 8.02 13.97
N ALA A 187 17.05 6.79 13.50
CA ALA A 187 16.88 6.47 12.08
C ALA A 187 15.55 6.96 11.50
N ILE A 188 14.45 6.72 12.21
CA ILE A 188 13.09 7.05 11.75
C ILE A 188 12.90 8.57 11.58
N PRO A 189 13.15 9.43 12.58
CA PRO A 189 13.02 10.87 12.43
C PRO A 189 13.89 11.42 11.29
N LEU A 190 15.15 11.01 11.22
CA LEU A 190 16.06 11.45 10.16
C LEU A 190 15.55 11.08 8.77
N PHE A 191 15.05 9.86 8.57
CA PHE A 191 14.49 9.45 7.28
C PHE A 191 13.23 10.23 6.93
N VAL A 192 12.32 10.38 7.87
CA VAL A 192 11.05 11.10 7.66
C VAL A 192 11.31 12.58 7.33
N ASP A 193 12.28 13.19 7.99
CA ASP A 193 12.64 14.60 7.75
C ASP A 193 13.35 14.80 6.41
N VAL A 194 14.12 13.82 5.95
CA VAL A 194 14.71 13.86 4.60
C VAL A 194 13.64 13.81 3.53
N VAL A 195 12.62 12.96 3.70
CA VAL A 195 11.56 12.76 2.69
C VAL A 195 10.50 13.87 2.76
N GLY A 196 10.05 14.23 3.95
CA GLY A 196 8.93 15.15 4.17
C GLY A 196 9.35 16.60 4.47
N GLY A 197 10.67 16.88 4.50
CA GLY A 197 11.24 18.16 4.88
C GLY A 197 11.48 18.32 6.39
N PRO A 198 12.26 19.32 6.80
CA PRO A 198 12.65 19.53 8.19
C PRO A 198 11.45 19.55 9.15
N GLY A 199 11.54 18.79 10.25
CA GLY A 199 10.49 18.68 11.28
C GLY A 199 9.25 17.92 10.84
N ALA A 200 9.30 17.20 9.70
CA ALA A 200 8.17 16.39 9.23
C ALA A 200 7.80 15.29 10.22
N TYR A 201 8.79 14.69 10.89
CA TYR A 201 8.51 13.67 11.90
C TYR A 201 7.77 14.22 13.11
N GLU A 202 8.17 15.38 13.60
CA GLU A 202 7.51 16.00 14.76
C GLU A 202 6.03 16.37 14.49
N ARG A 203 5.73 16.73 13.26
CA ARG A 203 4.35 17.05 12.83
C ARG A 203 3.46 15.82 12.61
N ARG A 204 4.02 14.60 12.65
CA ARG A 204 3.22 13.38 12.52
C ARG A 204 2.37 13.12 13.74
N SER A 205 1.21 12.53 13.53
CA SER A 205 0.38 11.99 14.61
C SER A 205 1.10 10.86 15.35
N ASP A 206 0.69 10.58 16.60
CA ASP A 206 1.21 9.43 17.35
C ASP A 206 0.94 8.11 16.65
N ALA A 207 -0.20 7.99 15.95
CA ALA A 207 -0.54 6.82 15.15
C ALA A 207 0.45 6.63 13.98
N ASP A 208 0.84 7.71 13.28
CA ASP A 208 1.83 7.62 12.21
C ASP A 208 3.23 7.32 12.75
N LYS A 209 3.62 7.93 13.87
CA LYS A 209 4.90 7.63 14.55
C LYS A 209 4.97 6.17 14.95
N LYS A 210 3.87 5.63 15.51
CA LYS A 210 3.77 4.21 15.84
C LYS A 210 3.86 3.34 14.58
N MET A 211 3.14 3.64 13.52
CA MET A 211 3.22 2.91 12.25
C MET A 211 4.65 2.89 11.71
N ASN A 212 5.37 4.02 11.77
CA ASN A 212 6.78 4.05 11.36
C ASN A 212 7.66 3.12 12.20
N SER A 213 7.46 3.10 13.53
CA SER A 213 8.20 2.22 14.44
C SER A 213 7.90 0.74 14.19
N ASP A 214 6.64 0.39 13.95
CA ASP A 214 6.21 -0.99 13.65
C ASP A 214 6.84 -1.52 12.35
N ASN A 215 7.23 -0.62 11.42
CA ASN A 215 7.77 -0.97 10.11
C ASN A 215 9.28 -0.68 9.94
N VAL A 216 9.99 -0.41 11.04
CA VAL A 216 11.42 -0.08 10.96
C VAL A 216 12.29 -1.22 10.47
N ALA A 217 11.88 -2.47 10.67
CA ALA A 217 12.64 -3.64 10.25
C ALA A 217 12.89 -3.67 8.72
N SER A 218 11.91 -3.27 7.91
CA SER A 218 12.06 -3.16 6.46
C SER A 218 13.09 -2.10 6.05
N PHE A 219 13.14 -0.98 6.78
CA PHE A 219 14.13 0.08 6.56
C PHE A 219 15.54 -0.35 7.00
N GLN A 220 15.65 -1.11 8.09
CA GLN A 220 16.94 -1.68 8.52
C GLN A 220 17.47 -2.69 7.50
N ALA A 221 16.61 -3.57 6.97
CA ALA A 221 16.97 -4.49 5.90
C ALA A 221 17.45 -3.71 4.65
N ASP A 222 16.78 -2.62 4.30
CA ASP A 222 17.16 -1.75 3.18
C ASP A 222 18.50 -1.01 3.42
N ALA A 223 18.81 -0.68 4.66
CA ALA A 223 20.07 -0.04 5.03
C ALA A 223 21.27 -1.01 5.05
N THR A 224 21.04 -2.30 5.31
CA THR A 224 22.08 -3.33 5.48
C THR A 224 22.27 -4.22 4.27
N THR A 225 21.30 -4.27 3.36
CA THR A 225 21.34 -5.13 2.17
C THR A 225 22.53 -4.83 1.26
N LYS A 226 23.09 -5.89 0.66
CA LYS A 226 24.03 -5.83 -0.45
C LYS A 226 23.36 -6.09 -1.81
N LEU A 227 22.07 -6.36 -1.81
CA LEU A 227 21.34 -6.58 -3.07
C LEU A 227 21.25 -5.28 -3.87
N PRO A 228 21.45 -5.36 -5.18
CA PRO A 228 21.27 -4.19 -6.05
C PRO A 228 19.79 -3.77 -6.01
N ARG A 229 19.57 -2.45 -6.03
CA ARG A 229 18.21 -1.94 -6.18
C ARG A 229 17.80 -2.02 -7.64
N PRO A 230 16.62 -2.55 -7.93
CA PRO A 230 16.11 -2.57 -9.30
C PRO A 230 15.89 -1.13 -9.80
N VAL A 231 16.26 -0.89 -11.05
CA VAL A 231 16.10 0.41 -11.70
C VAL A 231 14.98 0.31 -12.71
N PHE A 232 13.96 1.15 -12.56
CA PHE A 232 12.89 1.25 -13.54
C PHE A 232 13.31 2.24 -14.63
N THR A 233 13.38 1.78 -15.88
CA THR A 233 13.92 2.56 -17.02
C THR A 233 12.84 3.10 -17.95
N CYS A 234 13.22 4.03 -18.83
CA CYS A 234 12.34 4.54 -19.88
C CYS A 234 11.90 3.45 -20.87
N GLU A 235 12.75 2.46 -21.14
CA GLU A 235 12.42 1.32 -22.01
C GLU A 235 11.33 0.47 -21.37
N MET A 236 11.41 0.21 -20.06
CA MET A 236 10.38 -0.51 -19.32
C MET A 236 9.06 0.25 -19.31
N ALA A 237 9.10 1.58 -19.26
CA ALA A 237 7.88 2.41 -19.27
C ALA A 237 7.16 2.44 -20.64
N LYS A 238 7.84 2.00 -21.72
CA LYS A 238 7.27 1.95 -23.09
C LYS A 238 6.72 0.58 -23.46
N ALA A 239 7.05 -0.45 -22.68
CA ALA A 239 6.59 -1.82 -22.89
C ALA A 239 5.16 -2.01 -22.40
#